data_4adbd8283c8b6b9fa79060ce90cb45b9
#
_entry.id   4adbd8283c8b6b9fa79060ce90cb45b9
#
_cell.length_a   1.000
_cell.length_b   1.000
_cell.length_c   1.000
_cell.angle_alpha   90.00
_cell.angle_beta   90.00
_cell.angle_gamma   90.00
#
_symmetry.space_group_name_H-M   'P 1'
#
loop_
_entity.id
_entity.type
_entity.pdbx_description
1 polymer ?
#
loop_
_entity_poly.entity_id
_entity_poly.type
_entity_poly.pdbx_seq_one_letter_code
_entity_poly.pdbx_strand_id
1 'polypeptide(L)'
;MDSNSPVNQITNDPLAAIRIPEFKNLMLGRFTFIMALRMMSTLVAWWVYELTNDPFAIGLVGLSEVIPAISTALYAGHIIDLSEKRKLLLRGVFFYTCAAAILLFFSTSYIGSHFSKLAITIGIYAVIFCSGIVRSFTGPTFSAILASTVPRPYLQNATTWNQGSWLSASVTGHAMGGFLIATIGITNTLITVCSLLVIAFFVLMRLKPKPSLPQSGEKKTWESVTEGLRFVFRTKELLAAFSLDMFAVLFGGAVAMVPVYAKDILKAGPMGFGWLNAAVDIGAIFIVVLLAFFPMKKAQGKKLFLAVAGFGICIILFALSEWFVLSFAALLIAGMLDGVSVVVRGTVMQLKTPDHMRGRVSSVGSMFINSSNELGQFESGMAARLMGVVPSVVFGGCMTLIVVIITWIKAPTLRKFEY
;
A
#
# COMPACT_ATOMS: atom_id res chain seq x y z
N MET A 1 20.44 17.90 34.28
CA MET A 1 20.68 17.24 32.99
C MET A 1 20.84 18.37 31.99
N ASP A 2 22.06 18.66 31.54
CA ASP A 2 22.37 19.77 30.67
C ASP A 2 21.68 19.64 29.33
N SER A 3 20.78 20.59 29.00
CA SER A 3 20.06 20.69 27.73
C SER A 3 20.95 20.98 26.50
N ASN A 4 22.24 21.15 26.71
CA ASN A 4 23.26 21.51 25.71
C ASN A 4 24.20 20.36 25.32
N SER A 5 23.86 19.10 25.61
CA SER A 5 24.69 18.01 25.10
C SER A 5 24.56 17.93 23.56
N PRO A 6 25.67 17.72 22.83
CA PRO A 6 25.64 17.64 21.37
C PRO A 6 24.69 16.57 20.83
N VAL A 7 24.31 15.58 21.65
CA VAL A 7 23.32 14.55 21.34
C VAL A 7 21.90 15.12 21.24
N ASN A 8 21.52 16.11 22.07
CA ASN A 8 20.19 16.74 22.02
C ASN A 8 20.01 17.70 20.83
N GLN A 9 21.07 18.36 20.38
CA GLN A 9 21.01 19.21 19.18
C GLN A 9 20.89 18.39 17.88
N ILE A 10 21.46 17.19 17.85
CA ILE A 10 21.44 16.31 16.66
C ILE A 10 20.05 15.69 16.44
N THR A 11 19.27 15.45 17.51
CA THR A 11 17.93 14.83 17.42
C THR A 11 16.83 15.77 16.93
N ASN A 12 17.04 17.09 16.96
CA ASN A 12 16.06 18.11 16.55
C ASN A 12 16.22 18.60 15.11
N ASP A 13 17.24 18.15 14.35
CA ASP A 13 17.41 18.50 12.94
C ASP A 13 16.47 17.66 12.06
N PRO A 14 15.44 18.26 11.41
CA PRO A 14 14.51 17.52 10.55
C PRO A 14 15.18 16.88 9.34
N LEU A 15 16.35 17.35 8.92
CA LEU A 15 17.10 16.89 7.75
C LEU A 15 18.26 15.96 8.10
N ALA A 16 18.43 15.58 9.36
CA ALA A 16 19.57 14.81 9.83
C ALA A 16 19.79 13.51 9.06
N ALA A 17 18.73 12.74 8.81
CA ALA A 17 18.81 11.50 8.05
C ALA A 17 19.14 11.73 6.57
N ILE A 18 18.58 12.78 5.93
CA ILE A 18 18.80 13.06 4.50
C ILE A 18 20.25 13.50 4.21
N ARG A 19 20.94 14.08 5.20
CA ARG A 19 22.35 14.45 5.05
C ARG A 19 23.28 13.23 4.94
N ILE A 20 22.80 12.03 5.32
CA ILE A 20 23.55 10.79 5.14
C ILE A 20 23.47 10.38 3.66
N PRO A 21 24.60 10.36 2.91
CA PRO A 21 24.57 10.12 1.46
C PRO A 21 23.95 8.77 1.07
N GLU A 22 24.19 7.73 1.89
CA GLU A 22 23.64 6.40 1.65
C GLU A 22 22.11 6.40 1.85
N PHE A 23 21.60 7.08 2.88
CA PHE A 23 20.17 7.23 3.11
C PHE A 23 19.50 8.03 1.98
N LYS A 24 20.13 9.09 1.49
CA LYS A 24 19.63 9.85 0.33
C LYS A 24 19.49 8.97 -0.91
N ASN A 25 20.49 8.14 -1.20
CA ASN A 25 20.44 7.18 -2.33
C ASN A 25 19.33 6.14 -2.13
N LEU A 26 19.15 5.64 -0.89
CA LEU A 26 18.07 4.72 -0.56
C LEU A 26 16.70 5.36 -0.80
N MET A 27 16.50 6.61 -0.35
CA MET A 27 15.24 7.34 -0.54
C MET A 27 14.96 7.64 -2.01
N LEU A 28 15.95 8.10 -2.76
CA LEU A 28 15.79 8.38 -4.19
C LEU A 28 15.46 7.09 -4.97
N GLY A 29 16.20 6.02 -4.73
CA GLY A 29 15.95 4.72 -5.38
C GLY A 29 14.58 4.15 -5.01
N ARG A 30 14.17 4.27 -3.73
CA ARG A 30 12.85 3.82 -3.28
C ARG A 30 11.72 4.67 -3.85
N PHE A 31 11.86 6.00 -3.88
CA PHE A 31 10.88 6.91 -4.48
C PHE A 31 10.63 6.54 -5.95
N THR A 32 11.71 6.44 -6.74
CA THR A 32 11.63 6.08 -8.16
C THR A 32 11.01 4.70 -8.37
N PHE A 33 11.39 3.74 -7.52
CA PHE A 33 10.85 2.37 -7.57
C PHE A 33 9.34 2.34 -7.26
N ILE A 34 8.90 2.97 -6.15
CA ILE A 34 7.48 3.00 -5.77
C ILE A 34 6.65 3.76 -6.81
N MET A 35 7.15 4.90 -7.31
CA MET A 35 6.51 5.66 -8.38
C MET A 35 6.27 4.76 -9.61
N ALA A 36 7.28 4.02 -10.07
CA ALA A 36 7.16 3.10 -11.20
C ALA A 36 6.14 1.99 -10.93
N LEU A 37 6.12 1.41 -9.73
CA LEU A 37 5.14 0.37 -9.36
C LEU A 37 3.71 0.92 -9.33
N ARG A 38 3.49 2.15 -8.83
CA ARG A 38 2.17 2.79 -8.81
C ARG A 38 1.69 3.14 -10.22
N MET A 39 2.59 3.62 -11.08
CA MET A 39 2.29 3.80 -12.51
C MET A 39 1.89 2.47 -13.16
N MET A 40 2.63 1.40 -12.91
CA MET A 40 2.36 0.07 -13.43
C MET A 40 1.01 -0.46 -12.93
N SER A 41 0.70 -0.29 -11.64
CA SER A 41 -0.59 -0.71 -11.05
C SER A 41 -1.77 0.03 -11.70
N THR A 42 -1.66 1.36 -11.86
CA THR A 42 -2.66 2.18 -12.57
C THR A 42 -2.84 1.69 -14.02
N LEU A 43 -1.73 1.48 -14.72
CA LEU A 43 -1.75 1.02 -16.11
C LEU A 43 -2.40 -0.36 -16.24
N VAL A 44 -2.03 -1.33 -15.40
CA VAL A 44 -2.56 -2.70 -15.47
C VAL A 44 -4.05 -2.72 -15.21
N ALA A 45 -4.53 -2.00 -14.19
CA ALA A 45 -5.96 -1.93 -13.88
C ALA A 45 -6.76 -1.32 -15.04
N TRP A 46 -6.27 -0.23 -15.63
CA TRP A 46 -6.88 0.40 -16.79
C TRP A 46 -6.86 -0.53 -18.01
N TRP A 47 -5.73 -1.12 -18.33
CA TRP A 47 -5.53 -1.94 -19.51
C TRP A 47 -6.34 -3.24 -19.48
N VAL A 48 -6.39 -3.92 -18.34
CA VAL A 48 -7.23 -5.11 -18.16
C VAL A 48 -8.70 -4.76 -18.36
N TYR A 49 -9.16 -3.62 -17.83
CA TYR A 49 -10.53 -3.18 -18.06
C TYR A 49 -10.79 -2.78 -19.52
N GLU A 50 -9.84 -2.17 -20.19
CA GLU A 50 -9.95 -1.82 -21.62
C GLU A 50 -10.02 -3.06 -22.53
N LEU A 51 -9.29 -4.12 -22.18
CA LEU A 51 -9.30 -5.39 -22.93
C LEU A 51 -10.59 -6.17 -22.75
N THR A 52 -11.12 -6.22 -21.52
CA THR A 52 -12.20 -7.14 -21.14
C THR A 52 -13.58 -6.49 -21.04
N ASN A 53 -13.63 -5.20 -20.71
CA ASN A 53 -14.85 -4.46 -20.29
C ASN A 53 -15.61 -5.20 -19.16
N ASP A 54 -14.90 -6.00 -18.36
CA ASP A 54 -15.46 -6.75 -17.24
C ASP A 54 -14.82 -6.28 -15.90
N PRO A 55 -15.59 -5.69 -14.97
CA PRO A 55 -15.10 -5.30 -13.66
C PRO A 55 -14.48 -6.45 -12.85
N PHE A 56 -14.98 -7.68 -13.05
CA PHE A 56 -14.42 -8.86 -12.41
C PHE A 56 -12.98 -9.15 -12.81
N ALA A 57 -12.61 -8.83 -14.06
CA ALA A 57 -11.24 -8.97 -14.53
C ALA A 57 -10.25 -8.10 -13.73
N ILE A 58 -10.67 -6.90 -13.27
CA ILE A 58 -9.87 -6.06 -12.37
C ILE A 58 -9.71 -6.75 -11.00
N GLY A 59 -10.78 -7.34 -10.47
CA GLY A 59 -10.72 -8.11 -9.22
C GLY A 59 -9.73 -9.28 -9.28
N LEU A 60 -9.63 -9.96 -10.43
CA LEU A 60 -8.67 -11.03 -10.65
C LEU A 60 -7.21 -10.54 -10.66
N VAL A 61 -6.93 -9.28 -10.99
CA VAL A 61 -5.59 -8.69 -10.82
C VAL A 61 -5.18 -8.71 -9.35
N GLY A 62 -6.05 -8.24 -8.45
CA GLY A 62 -5.81 -8.28 -7.00
C GLY A 62 -5.61 -9.69 -6.48
N LEU A 63 -6.47 -10.64 -6.90
CA LEU A 63 -6.36 -12.04 -6.50
C LEU A 63 -5.04 -12.67 -6.99
N SER A 64 -4.62 -12.37 -8.22
CA SER A 64 -3.35 -12.85 -8.79
C SER A 64 -2.15 -12.34 -8.00
N GLU A 65 -2.20 -11.15 -7.40
CA GLU A 65 -1.12 -10.61 -6.60
C GLU A 65 -1.12 -11.15 -5.17
N VAL A 66 -2.28 -11.26 -4.52
CA VAL A 66 -2.38 -11.62 -3.10
C VAL A 66 -2.07 -13.08 -2.82
N ILE A 67 -2.52 -14.00 -3.67
CA ILE A 67 -2.27 -15.44 -3.47
C ILE A 67 -0.78 -15.74 -3.30
N PRO A 68 0.10 -15.39 -4.26
CA PRO A 68 1.52 -15.66 -4.13
C PRO A 68 2.17 -14.82 -3.02
N ALA A 69 1.73 -13.57 -2.80
CA ALA A 69 2.28 -12.71 -1.76
C ALA A 69 2.07 -13.30 -0.36
N ILE A 70 0.86 -13.78 -0.04
CA ILE A 70 0.57 -14.42 1.26
C ILE A 70 1.30 -15.77 1.38
N SER A 71 1.25 -16.61 0.34
CA SER A 71 1.84 -17.95 0.35
C SER A 71 3.36 -17.91 0.56
N THR A 72 4.03 -16.87 0.05
CA THR A 72 5.49 -16.74 0.15
C THR A 72 5.96 -15.85 1.31
N ALA A 73 5.07 -15.08 1.95
CA ALA A 73 5.43 -14.07 2.95
C ALA A 73 6.28 -14.64 4.11
N LEU A 74 5.92 -15.82 4.63
CA LEU A 74 6.63 -16.46 5.73
C LEU A 74 8.02 -16.95 5.31
N TYR A 75 8.09 -17.55 4.12
CA TYR A 75 9.34 -18.02 3.54
C TYR A 75 10.26 -16.84 3.20
N ALA A 76 9.69 -15.74 2.69
CA ALA A 76 10.42 -14.52 2.39
C ALA A 76 11.13 -13.94 3.61
N GLY A 77 10.47 -13.89 4.78
CA GLY A 77 11.08 -13.42 6.03
C GLY A 77 12.37 -14.19 6.36
N HIS A 78 12.32 -15.51 6.29
CA HIS A 78 13.48 -16.37 6.56
C HIS A 78 14.63 -16.12 5.56
N ILE A 79 14.32 -16.03 4.26
CA ILE A 79 15.33 -15.74 3.23
C ILE A 79 15.96 -14.36 3.42
N ILE A 80 15.16 -13.33 3.80
CA ILE A 80 15.66 -11.98 4.05
C ILE A 80 16.67 -11.96 5.18
N ASP A 81 16.42 -12.69 6.26
CA ASP A 81 17.32 -12.75 7.41
C ASP A 81 18.68 -13.38 7.03
N LEU A 82 18.67 -14.44 6.22
CA LEU A 82 19.86 -15.18 5.78
C LEU A 82 20.62 -14.50 4.64
N SER A 83 19.97 -13.59 3.91
CA SER A 83 20.53 -13.02 2.68
C SER A 83 21.29 -11.72 2.90
N GLU A 84 22.23 -11.41 2.01
CA GLU A 84 22.76 -10.05 1.86
C GLU A 84 21.65 -9.16 1.29
N LYS A 85 21.20 -8.21 2.13
CA LYS A 85 19.95 -7.45 1.91
C LYS A 85 19.99 -6.59 0.65
N ARG A 86 21.13 -5.97 0.31
CA ARG A 86 21.29 -5.19 -0.92
C ARG A 86 21.14 -6.05 -2.16
N LYS A 87 21.80 -7.23 -2.20
CA LYS A 87 21.69 -8.15 -3.34
C LYS A 87 20.26 -8.66 -3.51
N LEU A 88 19.60 -8.97 -2.40
CA LEU A 88 18.20 -9.42 -2.43
C LEU A 88 17.27 -8.32 -2.98
N LEU A 89 17.45 -7.07 -2.54
CA LEU A 89 16.71 -5.92 -3.04
C LEU A 89 16.94 -5.71 -4.54
N LEU A 90 18.20 -5.73 -5.00
CA LEU A 90 18.52 -5.56 -6.40
C LEU A 90 17.96 -6.67 -7.29
N ARG A 91 17.95 -7.93 -6.82
CA ARG A 91 17.26 -9.03 -7.50
C ARG A 91 15.77 -8.74 -7.62
N GLY A 92 15.12 -8.27 -6.54
CA GLY A 92 13.71 -7.91 -6.58
C GLY A 92 13.40 -6.81 -7.60
N VAL A 93 14.18 -5.72 -7.61
CA VAL A 93 14.02 -4.63 -8.60
C VAL A 93 14.26 -5.14 -10.02
N PHE A 94 15.25 -6.00 -10.22
CA PHE A 94 15.51 -6.64 -11.52
C PHE A 94 14.31 -7.48 -12.00
N PHE A 95 13.74 -8.31 -11.13
CA PHE A 95 12.55 -9.10 -11.49
C PHE A 95 11.33 -8.23 -11.81
N TYR A 96 11.12 -7.11 -11.09
CA TYR A 96 10.09 -6.14 -11.46
C TYR A 96 10.37 -5.48 -12.81
N THR A 97 11.64 -5.22 -13.14
CA THR A 97 12.01 -4.70 -14.47
C THR A 97 11.71 -5.72 -15.57
N CYS A 98 12.00 -6.99 -15.33
CA CYS A 98 11.63 -8.07 -16.25
C CYS A 98 10.11 -8.20 -16.41
N ALA A 99 9.36 -8.11 -15.30
CA ALA A 99 7.90 -8.13 -15.33
C ALA A 99 7.33 -6.96 -16.16
N ALA A 100 7.83 -5.74 -15.95
CA ALA A 100 7.45 -4.58 -16.75
C ALA A 100 7.82 -4.73 -18.24
N ALA A 101 8.97 -5.32 -18.54
CA ALA A 101 9.40 -5.60 -19.91
C ALA A 101 8.50 -6.64 -20.60
N ILE A 102 8.03 -7.67 -19.88
CA ILE A 102 7.06 -8.64 -20.40
C ILE A 102 5.71 -7.97 -20.67
N LEU A 103 5.23 -7.11 -19.75
CA LEU A 103 4.01 -6.32 -19.98
C LEU A 103 4.18 -5.39 -21.19
N LEU A 104 5.34 -4.76 -21.33
CA LEU A 104 5.66 -3.94 -22.50
C LEU A 104 5.59 -4.77 -23.79
N PHE A 105 6.13 -5.98 -23.80
CA PHE A 105 6.03 -6.87 -24.93
C PHE A 105 4.58 -7.22 -25.26
N PHE A 106 3.74 -7.51 -24.25
CA PHE A 106 2.30 -7.78 -24.45
C PHE A 106 1.52 -6.57 -25.00
N SER A 107 1.98 -5.34 -24.74
CA SER A 107 1.34 -4.12 -25.21
C SER A 107 1.67 -3.76 -26.66
N THR A 108 2.57 -4.50 -27.32
CA THR A 108 2.98 -4.22 -28.70
C THR A 108 1.89 -4.60 -29.71
N SER A 109 1.81 -3.85 -30.81
CA SER A 109 0.87 -4.13 -31.92
C SER A 109 1.04 -5.53 -32.50
N TYR A 110 2.28 -6.08 -32.45
CA TYR A 110 2.56 -7.44 -32.90
C TYR A 110 1.77 -8.48 -32.08
N ILE A 111 1.79 -8.38 -30.76
CA ILE A 111 1.04 -9.29 -29.87
C ILE A 111 -0.47 -9.05 -30.02
N GLY A 112 -0.90 -7.79 -30.10
CA GLY A 112 -2.32 -7.44 -30.30
C GLY A 112 -2.93 -7.99 -31.59
N SER A 113 -2.13 -8.21 -32.63
CA SER A 113 -2.60 -8.79 -33.91
C SER A 113 -2.56 -10.32 -33.97
N HIS A 114 -1.73 -10.98 -33.15
CA HIS A 114 -1.53 -12.44 -33.19
C HIS A 114 -2.19 -13.21 -32.03
N PHE A 115 -2.48 -12.53 -30.93
CA PHE A 115 -3.06 -13.17 -29.75
C PHE A 115 -4.43 -12.60 -29.40
N SER A 116 -5.30 -13.46 -28.88
CA SER A 116 -6.61 -13.03 -28.40
C SER A 116 -6.49 -12.13 -27.16
N LYS A 117 -7.47 -11.24 -26.96
CA LYS A 117 -7.54 -10.39 -25.75
C LYS A 117 -7.50 -11.24 -24.47
N LEU A 118 -8.14 -12.42 -24.47
CA LEU A 118 -8.13 -13.35 -23.35
C LEU A 118 -6.72 -13.87 -23.05
N ALA A 119 -5.95 -14.25 -24.09
CA ALA A 119 -4.58 -14.74 -23.92
C ALA A 119 -3.68 -13.65 -23.32
N ILE A 120 -3.81 -12.40 -23.79
CA ILE A 120 -3.07 -11.25 -23.25
C ILE A 120 -3.44 -11.02 -21.77
N THR A 121 -4.73 -11.06 -21.44
CA THR A 121 -5.22 -10.88 -20.05
C THR A 121 -4.69 -11.97 -19.13
N ILE A 122 -4.68 -13.24 -19.55
CA ILE A 122 -4.09 -14.34 -18.78
C ILE A 122 -2.59 -14.13 -18.60
N GLY A 123 -1.89 -13.68 -19.65
CA GLY A 123 -0.47 -13.31 -19.56
C GLY A 123 -0.21 -12.21 -18.54
N ILE A 124 -1.06 -11.17 -18.51
CA ILE A 124 -0.98 -10.11 -17.50
C ILE A 124 -1.15 -10.69 -16.08
N TYR A 125 -2.15 -11.54 -15.84
CA TYR A 125 -2.34 -12.18 -14.54
C TYR A 125 -1.13 -13.03 -14.13
N ALA A 126 -0.52 -13.76 -15.06
CA ALA A 126 0.70 -14.53 -14.77
C ALA A 126 1.88 -13.63 -14.35
N VAL A 127 2.05 -12.48 -15.02
CA VAL A 127 3.10 -11.51 -14.65
C VAL A 127 2.82 -10.90 -13.28
N ILE A 128 1.57 -10.53 -13.00
CA ILE A 128 1.17 -9.99 -11.69
C ILE A 128 1.36 -11.03 -10.58
N PHE A 129 1.03 -12.30 -10.85
CA PHE A 129 1.27 -13.42 -9.92
C PHE A 129 2.76 -13.52 -9.56
N CYS A 130 3.66 -13.49 -10.55
CA CYS A 130 5.10 -13.46 -10.32
C CYS A 130 5.53 -12.21 -9.53
N SER A 131 4.94 -11.04 -9.83
CA SER A 131 5.19 -9.79 -9.11
C SER A 131 4.79 -9.88 -7.64
N GLY A 132 3.69 -10.59 -7.32
CA GLY A 132 3.26 -10.85 -5.94
C GLY A 132 4.29 -11.65 -5.14
N ILE A 133 4.96 -12.64 -5.75
CA ILE A 133 6.09 -13.34 -5.13
C ILE A 133 7.21 -12.35 -4.80
N VAL A 134 7.62 -11.53 -5.77
CA VAL A 134 8.72 -10.56 -5.60
C VAL A 134 8.38 -9.51 -4.53
N ARG A 135 7.11 -9.10 -4.44
CA ARG A 135 6.61 -8.14 -3.45
C ARG A 135 6.86 -8.60 -2.01
N SER A 136 6.65 -9.89 -1.72
CA SER A 136 6.87 -10.43 -0.38
C SER A 136 8.33 -10.28 0.12
N PHE A 137 9.28 -10.19 -0.79
CA PHE A 137 10.70 -9.99 -0.48
C PHE A 137 11.09 -8.51 -0.45
N THR A 138 10.64 -7.71 -1.41
CA THR A 138 11.16 -6.34 -1.61
C THR A 138 10.75 -5.38 -0.52
N GLY A 139 9.49 -5.40 -0.08
CA GLY A 139 8.98 -4.51 0.96
C GLY A 139 9.74 -4.61 2.29
N PRO A 140 9.79 -5.80 2.91
CA PRO A 140 10.54 -6.02 4.15
C PRO A 140 12.04 -5.76 4.00
N THR A 141 12.65 -6.09 2.84
CA THR A 141 14.06 -5.82 2.57
C THR A 141 14.37 -4.33 2.58
N PHE A 142 13.52 -3.47 2.01
CA PHE A 142 13.69 -2.02 2.12
C PHE A 142 13.70 -1.54 3.57
N SER A 143 12.79 -2.05 4.40
CA SER A 143 12.70 -1.70 5.82
C SER A 143 13.95 -2.14 6.60
N ALA A 144 14.48 -3.34 6.30
CA ALA A 144 15.69 -3.85 6.92
C ALA A 144 16.94 -3.04 6.53
N ILE A 145 17.06 -2.61 5.25
CA ILE A 145 18.14 -1.76 4.78
C ILE A 145 18.06 -0.38 5.43
N LEU A 146 16.87 0.22 5.53
CA LEU A 146 16.66 1.51 6.19
C LEU A 146 17.19 1.48 7.62
N ALA A 147 16.79 0.48 8.40
CA ALA A 147 17.22 0.33 9.79
C ALA A 147 18.75 0.17 9.95
N SER A 148 19.43 -0.36 8.93
CA SER A 148 20.90 -0.54 8.92
C SER A 148 21.66 0.63 8.28
N THR A 149 20.98 1.62 7.69
CA THR A 149 21.60 2.72 6.96
C THR A 149 21.81 3.96 7.83
N VAL A 150 20.96 4.15 8.85
CA VAL A 150 21.02 5.31 9.75
C VAL A 150 21.37 4.90 11.18
N PRO A 151 22.15 5.73 11.91
CA PRO A 151 22.37 5.53 13.34
C PRO A 151 21.07 5.55 14.14
N ARG A 152 21.02 4.80 15.25
CA ARG A 152 19.82 4.67 16.10
C ARG A 152 19.12 6.00 16.45
N PRO A 153 19.85 7.10 16.83
CA PRO A 153 19.20 8.37 17.15
C PRO A 153 18.38 8.98 15.99
N TYR A 154 18.74 8.68 14.74
CA TYR A 154 18.08 9.23 13.56
C TYR A 154 16.99 8.30 12.96
N LEU A 155 16.76 7.13 13.55
CA LEU A 155 15.79 6.15 13.00
C LEU A 155 14.36 6.72 12.89
N GLN A 156 13.93 7.51 13.89
CA GLN A 156 12.60 8.14 13.85
C GLN A 156 12.51 9.13 12.68
N ASN A 157 13.51 9.99 12.52
CA ASN A 157 13.59 10.94 11.41
C ASN A 157 13.62 10.22 10.06
N ALA A 158 14.44 9.17 9.92
CA ALA A 158 14.52 8.35 8.73
C ALA A 158 13.19 7.65 8.39
N THR A 159 12.46 7.17 9.39
CA THR A 159 11.15 6.54 9.21
C THR A 159 10.12 7.56 8.73
N THR A 160 10.13 8.78 9.25
CA THR A 160 9.25 9.86 8.80
C THR A 160 9.50 10.21 7.33
N TRP A 161 10.76 10.40 6.94
CA TRP A 161 11.14 10.65 5.55
C TRP A 161 10.77 9.49 4.62
N ASN A 162 10.94 8.26 5.11
CA ASN A 162 10.56 7.07 4.37
C ASN A 162 9.06 6.99 4.08
N GLN A 163 8.20 7.34 5.05
CA GLN A 163 6.74 7.39 4.87
C GLN A 163 6.34 8.54 3.96
N GLY A 164 6.90 9.73 4.13
CA GLY A 164 6.65 10.87 3.25
C GLY A 164 7.06 10.58 1.80
N SER A 165 8.23 9.97 1.60
CA SER A 165 8.70 9.53 0.28
C SER A 165 7.77 8.51 -0.36
N TRP A 166 7.28 7.53 0.41
CA TRP A 166 6.35 6.51 -0.08
C TRP A 166 5.03 7.14 -0.54
N LEU A 167 4.41 7.97 0.30
CA LEU A 167 3.16 8.65 -0.03
C LEU A 167 3.32 9.58 -1.25
N SER A 168 4.39 10.38 -1.29
CA SER A 168 4.65 11.27 -2.43
C SER A 168 4.88 10.48 -3.72
N ALA A 169 5.61 9.36 -3.65
CA ALA A 169 5.82 8.48 -4.80
C ALA A 169 4.50 7.82 -5.26
N SER A 170 3.61 7.50 -4.33
CA SER A 170 2.30 6.94 -4.65
C SER A 170 1.42 7.93 -5.39
N VAL A 171 1.28 9.15 -4.86
CA VAL A 171 0.52 10.24 -5.52
C VAL A 171 1.06 10.52 -6.93
N THR A 172 2.38 10.74 -7.04
CA THR A 172 2.99 11.04 -8.34
C THR A 172 2.89 9.86 -9.31
N GLY A 173 3.03 8.63 -8.82
CA GLY A 173 2.91 7.42 -9.64
C GLY A 173 1.50 7.25 -10.22
N HIS A 174 0.46 7.39 -9.41
CA HIS A 174 -0.93 7.28 -9.87
C HIS A 174 -1.28 8.42 -10.85
N ALA A 175 -0.98 9.68 -10.50
CA ALA A 175 -1.27 10.83 -11.35
C ALA A 175 -0.52 10.78 -12.68
N MET A 176 0.80 10.53 -12.64
CA MET A 176 1.63 10.40 -13.84
C MET A 176 1.26 9.18 -14.67
N GLY A 177 0.90 8.07 -14.04
CA GLY A 177 0.41 6.87 -14.75
C GLY A 177 -0.81 7.19 -15.60
N GLY A 178 -1.84 7.78 -15.01
CA GLY A 178 -3.05 8.18 -15.73
C GLY A 178 -2.78 9.24 -16.81
N PHE A 179 -1.95 10.24 -16.50
CA PHE A 179 -1.55 11.29 -17.46
C PHE A 179 -0.82 10.72 -18.68
N LEU A 180 0.16 9.86 -18.48
CA LEU A 180 0.93 9.27 -19.57
C LEU A 180 0.10 8.28 -20.40
N ILE A 181 -0.78 7.48 -19.78
CA ILE A 181 -1.71 6.63 -20.52
C ILE A 181 -2.57 7.47 -21.44
N ALA A 182 -3.09 8.62 -20.97
CA ALA A 182 -3.94 9.50 -21.76
C ALA A 182 -3.21 10.19 -22.91
N THR A 183 -1.93 10.53 -22.75
CA THR A 183 -1.17 11.35 -23.72
C THR A 183 -0.33 10.55 -24.69
N ILE A 184 0.33 9.49 -24.22
CA ILE A 184 1.28 8.70 -25.02
C ILE A 184 0.88 7.22 -25.15
N GLY A 185 -0.22 6.81 -24.50
CA GLY A 185 -0.76 5.45 -24.56
C GLY A 185 -0.04 4.45 -23.67
N ILE A 186 -0.58 3.23 -23.64
CA ILE A 186 -0.15 2.14 -22.74
C ILE A 186 1.31 1.74 -22.99
N THR A 187 1.70 1.51 -24.25
CA THR A 187 3.04 1.02 -24.61
C THR A 187 4.13 2.00 -24.20
N ASN A 188 3.97 3.29 -24.53
CA ASN A 188 4.99 4.31 -24.18
C ASN A 188 5.03 4.57 -22.68
N THR A 189 3.90 4.44 -21.98
CA THR A 189 3.88 4.50 -20.52
C THR A 189 4.65 3.33 -19.90
N LEU A 190 4.55 2.11 -20.46
CA LEU A 190 5.36 0.96 -20.01
C LEU A 190 6.85 1.16 -20.28
N ILE A 191 7.23 1.80 -21.39
CA ILE A 191 8.64 2.18 -21.63
C ILE A 191 9.12 3.12 -20.51
N THR A 192 8.29 4.10 -20.11
CA THR A 192 8.62 5.00 -19.00
C THR A 192 8.75 4.24 -17.68
N VAL A 193 7.85 3.30 -17.39
CA VAL A 193 7.92 2.44 -16.19
C VAL A 193 9.21 1.62 -16.18
N CYS A 194 9.56 0.96 -17.30
CA CYS A 194 10.81 0.22 -17.43
C CYS A 194 12.03 1.12 -17.19
N SER A 195 12.03 2.33 -17.77
CA SER A 195 13.12 3.29 -17.60
C SER A 195 13.29 3.72 -16.14
N LEU A 196 12.19 4.00 -15.44
CA LEU A 196 12.20 4.34 -14.02
C LEU A 196 12.71 3.18 -13.15
N LEU A 197 12.31 1.92 -13.44
CA LEU A 197 12.81 0.74 -12.72
C LEU A 197 14.31 0.54 -12.94
N VAL A 198 14.81 0.75 -14.16
CA VAL A 198 16.24 0.72 -14.47
C VAL A 198 17.00 1.83 -13.74
N ILE A 199 16.47 3.05 -13.71
CA ILE A 199 17.06 4.16 -12.93
C ILE A 199 17.09 3.79 -11.43
N ALA A 200 15.98 3.27 -10.88
CA ALA A 200 15.93 2.82 -9.50
C ALA A 200 16.99 1.74 -9.20
N PHE A 201 17.16 0.78 -10.10
CA PHE A 201 18.18 -0.26 -9.99
C PHE A 201 19.59 0.33 -9.89
N PHE A 202 19.98 1.23 -10.79
CA PHE A 202 21.30 1.85 -10.77
C PHE A 202 21.52 2.77 -9.55
N VAL A 203 20.48 3.47 -9.09
CA VAL A 203 20.58 4.27 -7.86
C VAL A 203 20.77 3.37 -6.64
N LEU A 204 20.02 2.26 -6.54
CA LEU A 204 20.12 1.31 -5.43
C LEU A 204 21.43 0.51 -5.46
N MET A 205 22.06 0.35 -6.62
CA MET A 205 23.42 -0.22 -6.74
C MET A 205 24.49 0.58 -5.99
N ARG A 206 24.24 1.89 -5.72
CA ARG A 206 25.19 2.74 -4.98
C ARG A 206 25.15 2.50 -3.46
N LEU A 207 24.20 1.70 -2.96
CA LEU A 207 24.17 1.32 -1.55
C LEU A 207 25.34 0.42 -1.20
N LYS A 208 25.82 0.52 0.03
CA LYS A 208 26.88 -0.37 0.54
C LYS A 208 26.30 -1.78 0.77
N PRO A 209 27.12 -2.84 0.64
CA PRO A 209 26.70 -4.18 1.02
C PRO A 209 26.18 -4.23 2.45
N LYS A 210 25.07 -4.93 2.64
CA LYS A 210 24.42 -5.12 3.97
C LYS A 210 24.44 -6.61 4.28
N PRO A 211 25.48 -7.09 4.99
CA PRO A 211 25.61 -8.50 5.32
C PRO A 211 24.44 -9.01 6.15
N SER A 212 24.21 -10.32 6.08
CA SER A 212 23.28 -11.00 6.97
C SER A 212 23.76 -10.84 8.43
N LEU A 213 22.81 -10.64 9.34
CA LEU A 213 23.13 -10.66 10.76
C LEU A 213 23.40 -12.11 11.19
N PRO A 214 24.45 -12.38 12.01
CA PRO A 214 24.62 -13.70 12.61
C PRO A 214 23.37 -14.08 13.40
N GLN A 215 22.85 -15.28 13.18
CA GLN A 215 21.69 -15.78 13.95
C GLN A 215 22.10 -15.94 15.43
N SER A 216 21.56 -15.11 16.29
CA SER A 216 21.54 -15.38 17.72
C SER A 216 20.24 -16.14 18.04
N GLY A 217 20.34 -17.49 18.08
CA GLY A 217 19.28 -18.38 18.58
C GLY A 217 18.13 -18.64 17.59
N GLU A 218 18.04 -19.90 17.18
CA GLU A 218 16.98 -20.44 16.34
C GLU A 218 15.62 -20.44 17.07
N LYS A 219 14.87 -19.33 17.05
CA LYS A 219 13.41 -19.46 17.11
C LYS A 219 12.92 -19.67 15.69
N LYS A 220 12.30 -20.81 15.42
CA LYS A 220 11.71 -21.14 14.13
C LYS A 220 10.79 -19.99 13.71
N THR A 221 10.94 -19.49 12.49
CA THR A 221 10.14 -18.35 11.93
C THR A 221 8.64 -18.54 12.15
N TRP A 222 8.19 -19.80 12.05
CA TRP A 222 6.80 -20.20 12.29
C TRP A 222 6.34 -19.95 13.74
N GLU A 223 7.19 -20.25 14.74
CA GLU A 223 6.88 -20.00 16.15
C GLU A 223 6.73 -18.50 16.42
N SER A 224 7.59 -17.68 15.81
CA SER A 224 7.54 -16.22 15.95
C SER A 224 6.26 -15.62 15.35
N VAL A 225 5.82 -16.11 14.19
CA VAL A 225 4.56 -15.67 13.56
C VAL A 225 3.37 -16.11 14.39
N THR A 226 3.35 -17.38 14.82
CA THR A 226 2.27 -17.93 15.65
C THR A 226 2.18 -17.19 16.99
N GLU A 227 3.31 -16.81 17.59
CA GLU A 227 3.36 -16.02 18.82
C GLU A 227 2.78 -14.62 18.59
N GLY A 228 3.13 -13.95 17.48
CA GLY A 228 2.56 -12.66 17.10
C GLY A 228 1.04 -12.74 16.86
N LEU A 229 0.57 -13.73 16.12
CA LEU A 229 -0.86 -14.00 15.92
C LEU A 229 -1.58 -14.23 17.23
N ARG A 230 -1.06 -15.13 18.07
CA ARG A 230 -1.65 -15.43 19.39
C ARG A 230 -1.72 -14.18 20.27
N PHE A 231 -0.72 -13.32 20.24
CA PHE A 231 -0.72 -12.07 20.97
C PHE A 231 -1.81 -11.12 20.47
N VAL A 232 -1.94 -10.92 19.15
CA VAL A 232 -2.99 -10.09 18.55
C VAL A 232 -4.38 -10.61 18.91
N PHE A 233 -4.63 -11.92 18.79
CA PHE A 233 -5.92 -12.52 19.13
C PHE A 233 -6.26 -12.45 20.62
N ARG A 234 -5.27 -12.39 21.51
CA ARG A 234 -5.46 -12.25 22.97
C ARG A 234 -5.67 -10.78 23.39
N THR A 235 -5.15 -9.83 22.63
CA THR A 235 -5.23 -8.39 22.96
C THR A 235 -6.46 -7.78 22.28
N LYS A 236 -7.55 -7.63 23.03
CA LYS A 236 -8.86 -7.22 22.52
C LYS A 236 -8.82 -5.92 21.70
N GLU A 237 -8.03 -4.93 22.12
CA GLU A 237 -7.91 -3.64 21.43
C GLU A 237 -7.19 -3.78 20.08
N LEU A 238 -6.14 -4.60 20.01
CA LEU A 238 -5.41 -4.87 18.75
C LEU A 238 -6.27 -5.65 17.78
N LEU A 239 -6.90 -6.73 18.25
CA LEU A 239 -7.79 -7.55 17.43
C LEU A 239 -8.93 -6.69 16.87
N ALA A 240 -9.57 -5.87 17.72
CA ALA A 240 -10.67 -5.01 17.28
C ALA A 240 -10.21 -3.94 16.28
N ALA A 241 -9.04 -3.31 16.50
CA ALA A 241 -8.52 -2.30 15.59
C ALA A 241 -8.13 -2.88 14.22
N PHE A 242 -7.45 -4.03 14.21
CA PHE A 242 -7.07 -4.70 12.94
C PHE A 242 -8.27 -5.28 12.21
N SER A 243 -9.25 -5.88 12.95
CA SER A 243 -10.47 -6.41 12.34
C SER A 243 -11.36 -5.31 11.78
N LEU A 244 -11.52 -4.19 12.50
CA LEU A 244 -12.28 -3.04 12.03
C LEU A 244 -11.75 -2.55 10.68
N ASP A 245 -10.44 -2.38 10.58
CA ASP A 245 -9.80 -1.95 9.34
C ASP A 245 -9.88 -3.01 8.25
N MET A 246 -9.52 -4.25 8.56
CA MET A 246 -9.54 -5.34 7.60
C MET A 246 -10.89 -5.47 6.92
N PHE A 247 -11.97 -5.49 7.69
CA PHE A 247 -13.32 -5.64 7.12
C PHE A 247 -13.82 -4.36 6.46
N ALA A 248 -13.46 -3.16 6.99
CA ALA A 248 -13.80 -1.91 6.36
C ALA A 248 -13.16 -1.75 4.98
N VAL A 249 -11.89 -2.14 4.84
CA VAL A 249 -11.15 -2.08 3.57
C VAL A 249 -11.58 -3.23 2.63
N LEU A 250 -11.82 -4.43 3.17
CA LEU A 250 -12.30 -5.57 2.40
C LEU A 250 -13.60 -5.25 1.64
N PHE A 251 -14.57 -4.67 2.34
CA PHE A 251 -15.86 -4.30 1.73
C PHE A 251 -15.83 -2.91 1.09
N GLY A 252 -15.07 -1.96 1.67
CA GLY A 252 -14.93 -0.61 1.15
C GLY A 252 -13.97 -0.48 -0.06
N GLY A 253 -13.60 -1.59 -0.69
CA GLY A 253 -12.64 -1.68 -1.80
C GLY A 253 -13.05 -0.98 -3.10
N ALA A 254 -13.83 0.10 -3.01
CA ALA A 254 -14.29 0.94 -4.13
C ALA A 254 -13.16 1.39 -5.07
N VAL A 255 -11.92 1.47 -4.56
CA VAL A 255 -10.73 1.83 -5.35
C VAL A 255 -10.52 0.87 -6.52
N ALA A 256 -10.91 -0.40 -6.38
CA ALA A 256 -10.86 -1.37 -7.48
C ALA A 256 -11.80 -1.01 -8.65
N MET A 257 -12.90 -0.31 -8.35
CA MET A 257 -13.89 0.08 -9.39
C MET A 257 -13.60 1.46 -9.98
N VAL A 258 -12.61 2.20 -9.50
CA VAL A 258 -12.24 3.53 -10.01
C VAL A 258 -11.95 3.55 -11.51
N PRO A 259 -11.30 2.53 -12.15
CA PRO A 259 -11.13 2.50 -13.61
C PRO A 259 -12.49 2.49 -14.35
N VAL A 260 -13.45 1.71 -13.82
CA VAL A 260 -14.80 1.61 -14.39
C VAL A 260 -15.54 2.95 -14.26
N TYR A 261 -15.48 3.56 -13.07
CA TYR A 261 -16.06 4.88 -12.85
C TYR A 261 -15.44 5.94 -13.77
N ALA A 262 -14.12 5.98 -13.89
CA ALA A 262 -13.43 6.95 -14.72
C ALA A 262 -13.76 6.79 -16.22
N LYS A 263 -13.94 5.55 -16.69
CA LYS A 263 -14.24 5.27 -18.11
C LYS A 263 -15.72 5.46 -18.43
N ASP A 264 -16.61 4.79 -17.68
CA ASP A 264 -18.00 4.60 -18.11
C ASP A 264 -18.98 5.59 -17.46
N ILE A 265 -18.76 5.96 -16.18
CA ILE A 265 -19.68 6.81 -15.42
C ILE A 265 -19.27 8.28 -15.53
N LEU A 266 -18.03 8.60 -15.13
CA LEU A 266 -17.52 9.97 -15.11
C LEU A 266 -16.98 10.44 -16.46
N LYS A 267 -16.72 9.53 -17.39
CA LYS A 267 -16.16 9.78 -18.73
C LYS A 267 -14.87 10.62 -18.70
N ALA A 268 -14.11 10.50 -17.63
CA ALA A 268 -12.90 11.27 -17.35
C ALA A 268 -11.62 10.63 -17.94
N GLY A 269 -11.74 9.43 -18.50
CA GLY A 269 -10.64 8.70 -19.12
C GLY A 269 -9.51 8.30 -18.17
N PRO A 270 -8.36 7.87 -18.73
CA PRO A 270 -7.23 7.39 -17.92
C PRO A 270 -6.60 8.50 -17.06
N MET A 271 -6.62 9.75 -17.51
CA MET A 271 -6.15 10.89 -16.72
C MET A 271 -6.99 11.06 -15.45
N GLY A 272 -8.34 11.04 -15.61
CA GLY A 272 -9.26 11.10 -14.47
C GLY A 272 -9.06 9.92 -13.51
N PHE A 273 -8.85 8.72 -14.05
CA PHE A 273 -8.52 7.54 -13.25
C PHE A 273 -7.28 7.75 -12.39
N GLY A 274 -6.18 8.26 -12.97
CA GLY A 274 -4.95 8.54 -12.22
C GLY A 274 -5.16 9.54 -11.10
N TRP A 275 -5.92 10.62 -11.34
CA TRP A 275 -6.23 11.62 -10.33
C TRP A 275 -7.17 11.10 -9.23
N LEU A 276 -8.16 10.28 -9.55
CA LEU A 276 -9.04 9.65 -8.56
C LEU A 276 -8.27 8.73 -7.62
N ASN A 277 -7.32 7.94 -8.13
CA ASN A 277 -6.43 7.14 -7.27
C ASN A 277 -5.51 8.04 -6.43
N ALA A 278 -4.92 9.08 -7.02
CA ALA A 278 -4.07 10.02 -6.32
C ALA A 278 -4.83 10.77 -5.21
N ALA A 279 -6.14 11.00 -5.36
CA ALA A 279 -6.95 11.71 -4.37
C ALA A 279 -6.89 11.05 -2.99
N VAL A 280 -6.97 9.72 -2.93
CA VAL A 280 -6.88 8.96 -1.68
C VAL A 280 -5.53 9.18 -0.99
N ASP A 281 -4.44 9.09 -1.74
CA ASP A 281 -3.08 9.30 -1.21
C ASP A 281 -2.85 10.76 -0.79
N ILE A 282 -3.36 11.74 -1.55
CA ILE A 282 -3.31 13.16 -1.21
C ILE A 282 -4.05 13.41 0.12
N GLY A 283 -5.24 12.84 0.28
CA GLY A 283 -5.99 12.91 1.53
C GLY A 283 -5.22 12.34 2.71
N ALA A 284 -4.61 11.17 2.55
CA ALA A 284 -3.78 10.54 3.57
C ALA A 284 -2.56 11.40 3.94
N ILE A 285 -1.86 11.99 2.97
CA ILE A 285 -0.75 12.93 3.25
C ILE A 285 -1.25 14.11 4.06
N PHE A 286 -2.32 14.75 3.59
CA PHE A 286 -2.85 15.95 4.23
C PHE A 286 -3.17 15.73 5.70
N ILE A 287 -3.88 14.65 6.02
CA ILE A 287 -4.26 14.38 7.40
C ILE A 287 -3.07 13.95 8.27
N VAL A 288 -2.13 13.17 7.74
CA VAL A 288 -0.92 12.77 8.49
C VAL A 288 -0.08 14.00 8.85
N VAL A 289 0.09 14.93 7.93
CA VAL A 289 0.78 16.21 8.17
C VAL A 289 -0.01 17.05 9.19
N LEU A 290 -1.33 17.18 9.03
CA LEU A 290 -2.17 17.90 9.96
C LEU A 290 -2.07 17.35 11.39
N LEU A 291 -2.12 16.01 11.54
CA LEU A 291 -2.01 15.35 12.85
C LEU A 291 -0.61 15.44 13.47
N ALA A 292 0.43 15.65 12.67
CA ALA A 292 1.76 15.92 13.18
C ALA A 292 1.83 17.29 13.88
N PHE A 293 1.13 18.31 13.34
CA PHE A 293 1.03 19.63 13.96
C PHE A 293 -0.06 19.70 15.05
N PHE A 294 -1.16 18.99 14.88
CA PHE A 294 -2.33 18.99 15.78
C PHE A 294 -2.64 17.57 16.26
N PRO A 295 -1.85 17.01 17.20
CA PRO A 295 -2.03 15.64 17.65
C PRO A 295 -3.35 15.46 18.38
N MET A 296 -3.96 14.29 18.19
CA MET A 296 -5.21 13.93 18.83
C MET A 296 -4.97 13.63 20.32
N LYS A 297 -5.48 14.48 21.22
CA LYS A 297 -5.22 14.39 22.67
C LYS A 297 -6.24 13.54 23.44
N LYS A 298 -7.45 13.32 22.91
CA LYS A 298 -8.54 12.64 23.63
C LYS A 298 -9.40 11.79 22.69
N ALA A 299 -10.04 10.76 23.27
CA ALA A 299 -11.06 9.93 22.62
C ALA A 299 -10.62 9.29 21.29
N GLN A 300 -9.35 8.83 21.22
CA GLN A 300 -8.79 8.28 19.98
C GLN A 300 -9.58 7.08 19.47
N GLY A 301 -10.04 6.20 20.37
CA GLY A 301 -10.90 5.09 20.00
C GLY A 301 -12.20 5.54 19.32
N LYS A 302 -12.91 6.53 19.87
CA LYS A 302 -14.12 7.07 19.23
C LYS A 302 -13.83 7.72 17.89
N LYS A 303 -12.70 8.45 17.77
CA LYS A 303 -12.28 9.09 16.52
C LYS A 303 -11.95 8.06 15.43
N LEU A 304 -11.36 6.91 15.80
CA LEU A 304 -11.17 5.80 14.89
C LEU A 304 -12.49 5.30 14.31
N PHE A 305 -13.48 5.05 15.15
CA PHE A 305 -14.80 4.60 14.68
C PHE A 305 -15.49 5.63 13.78
N LEU A 306 -15.42 6.92 14.15
CA LEU A 306 -15.97 8.01 13.33
C LEU A 306 -15.25 8.13 12.00
N ALA A 307 -13.93 7.97 11.97
CA ALA A 307 -13.15 8.00 10.75
C ALA A 307 -13.54 6.85 9.81
N VAL A 308 -13.64 5.62 10.32
CA VAL A 308 -14.04 4.47 9.49
C VAL A 308 -15.50 4.58 9.03
N ALA A 309 -16.39 5.11 9.87
CA ALA A 309 -17.78 5.40 9.46
C ALA A 309 -17.84 6.47 8.36
N GLY A 310 -17.11 7.56 8.53
CA GLY A 310 -17.00 8.62 7.52
C GLY A 310 -16.39 8.09 6.21
N PHE A 311 -15.39 7.21 6.28
CA PHE A 311 -14.86 6.52 5.11
C PHE A 311 -15.97 5.76 4.37
N GLY A 312 -16.77 4.93 5.05
CA GLY A 312 -17.88 4.22 4.43
C GLY A 312 -18.92 5.16 3.77
N ILE A 313 -19.21 6.30 4.40
CA ILE A 313 -20.10 7.33 3.83
C ILE A 313 -19.48 7.94 2.58
N CYS A 314 -18.19 8.26 2.59
CA CYS A 314 -17.49 8.80 1.41
C CYS A 314 -17.49 7.81 0.25
N ILE A 315 -17.37 6.50 0.52
CA ILE A 315 -17.48 5.45 -0.50
C ILE A 315 -18.90 5.42 -1.11
N ILE A 316 -19.94 5.56 -0.32
CA ILE A 316 -21.32 5.66 -0.82
C ILE A 316 -21.51 6.94 -1.65
N LEU A 317 -20.99 8.08 -1.19
CA LEU A 317 -21.05 9.34 -1.94
C LEU A 317 -20.31 9.22 -3.27
N PHE A 318 -19.13 8.60 -3.29
CA PHE A 318 -18.40 8.30 -4.52
C PHE A 318 -19.22 7.41 -5.45
N ALA A 319 -19.85 6.36 -4.93
CA ALA A 319 -20.65 5.41 -5.70
C ALA A 319 -21.82 6.08 -6.42
N LEU A 320 -22.47 7.04 -5.79
CA LEU A 320 -23.66 7.74 -6.29
C LEU A 320 -23.29 8.99 -7.13
N SER A 321 -22.01 9.35 -7.18
CA SER A 321 -21.56 10.56 -7.87
C SER A 321 -21.36 10.33 -9.36
N GLU A 322 -21.93 11.21 -10.18
CA GLU A 322 -21.71 11.32 -11.62
C GLU A 322 -20.80 12.51 -11.97
N TRP A 323 -20.31 13.27 -10.99
CA TRP A 323 -19.46 14.43 -11.17
C TRP A 323 -18.03 14.16 -10.74
N PHE A 324 -17.08 14.41 -11.62
CA PHE A 324 -15.65 14.19 -11.32
C PHE A 324 -15.18 14.91 -10.05
N VAL A 325 -15.54 16.18 -9.87
CA VAL A 325 -15.12 16.97 -8.72
C VAL A 325 -15.66 16.41 -7.40
N LEU A 326 -16.95 15.98 -7.38
CA LEU A 326 -17.55 15.37 -6.20
C LEU A 326 -16.93 14.01 -5.90
N SER A 327 -16.69 13.18 -6.92
CA SER A 327 -16.01 11.90 -6.81
C SER A 327 -14.58 12.06 -6.27
N PHE A 328 -13.83 13.02 -6.81
CA PHE A 328 -12.48 13.36 -6.35
C PHE A 328 -12.49 13.82 -4.89
N ALA A 329 -13.40 14.74 -4.51
CA ALA A 329 -13.51 15.22 -3.14
C ALA A 329 -13.91 14.10 -2.16
N ALA A 330 -14.84 13.21 -2.55
CA ALA A 330 -15.24 12.06 -1.75
C ALA A 330 -14.05 11.11 -1.48
N LEU A 331 -13.28 10.77 -2.52
CA LEU A 331 -12.09 9.92 -2.38
C LEU A 331 -10.97 10.61 -1.60
N LEU A 332 -10.78 11.92 -1.76
CA LEU A 332 -9.82 12.69 -0.98
C LEU A 332 -10.17 12.66 0.51
N ILE A 333 -11.43 12.92 0.86
CA ILE A 333 -11.91 12.87 2.25
C ILE A 333 -11.83 11.42 2.77
N ALA A 334 -12.16 10.42 1.96
CA ALA A 334 -11.98 9.01 2.32
C ALA A 334 -10.52 8.72 2.69
N GLY A 335 -9.57 9.19 1.89
CA GLY A 335 -8.14 9.08 2.18
C GLY A 335 -7.71 9.81 3.46
N MET A 336 -8.26 11.00 3.75
CA MET A 336 -8.03 11.69 5.03
C MET A 336 -8.51 10.85 6.22
N LEU A 337 -9.69 10.27 6.12
CA LEU A 337 -10.29 9.46 7.19
C LEU A 337 -9.55 8.13 7.38
N ASP A 338 -9.09 7.50 6.30
CA ASP A 338 -8.21 6.34 6.40
C ASP A 338 -6.88 6.70 7.05
N GLY A 339 -6.28 7.85 6.72
CA GLY A 339 -5.08 8.35 7.39
C GLY A 339 -5.25 8.52 8.91
N VAL A 340 -6.42 9.01 9.38
CA VAL A 340 -6.75 9.03 10.83
C VAL A 340 -6.73 7.60 11.39
N SER A 341 -7.36 6.65 10.68
CA SER A 341 -7.40 5.24 11.08
C SER A 341 -5.99 4.65 11.19
N VAL A 342 -5.13 4.87 10.20
CA VAL A 342 -3.73 4.41 10.18
C VAL A 342 -2.96 4.93 11.39
N VAL A 343 -3.07 6.23 11.71
CA VAL A 343 -2.37 6.84 12.86
C VAL A 343 -2.85 6.24 14.17
N VAL A 344 -4.17 6.13 14.39
CA VAL A 344 -4.70 5.57 15.65
C VAL A 344 -4.34 4.10 15.80
N ARG A 345 -4.49 3.28 14.75
CA ARG A 345 -4.11 1.86 14.78
C ARG A 345 -2.63 1.65 15.06
N GLY A 346 -1.78 2.44 14.41
CA GLY A 346 -0.33 2.43 14.64
C GLY A 346 0.00 2.73 16.10
N THR A 347 -0.68 3.71 16.71
CA THR A 347 -0.49 4.07 18.11
C THR A 347 -1.00 2.99 19.06
N VAL A 348 -2.20 2.42 18.82
CA VAL A 348 -2.71 1.27 19.60
C VAL A 348 -1.71 0.13 19.56
N MET A 349 -1.18 -0.20 18.38
CA MET A 349 -0.19 -1.25 18.21
C MET A 349 1.08 -0.97 19.06
N GLN A 350 1.61 0.25 18.98
CA GLN A 350 2.84 0.59 19.70
C GLN A 350 2.66 0.57 21.23
N LEU A 351 1.53 1.07 21.73
CA LEU A 351 1.26 1.16 23.17
C LEU A 351 0.86 -0.17 23.82
N LYS A 352 0.16 -1.04 23.07
CA LYS A 352 -0.31 -2.33 23.59
C LYS A 352 0.65 -3.48 23.35
N THR A 353 1.74 -3.27 22.61
CA THR A 353 2.70 -4.31 22.27
C THR A 353 4.00 -4.12 23.01
N PRO A 354 4.47 -5.11 23.79
CA PRO A 354 5.79 -5.08 24.42
C PRO A 354 6.91 -4.96 23.37
N ASP A 355 8.01 -4.29 23.72
CA ASP A 355 9.11 -3.97 22.78
C ASP A 355 9.67 -5.20 22.06
N HIS A 356 9.83 -6.33 22.77
CA HIS A 356 10.33 -7.58 22.20
C HIS A 356 9.37 -8.28 21.22
N MET A 357 8.10 -7.87 21.17
CA MET A 357 7.08 -8.41 20.25
C MET A 357 6.68 -7.45 19.13
N ARG A 358 7.11 -6.17 19.16
CA ARG A 358 6.69 -5.16 18.18
C ARG A 358 6.87 -5.59 16.73
N GLY A 359 8.00 -6.20 16.41
CA GLY A 359 8.25 -6.67 15.04
C GLY A 359 7.26 -7.74 14.60
N ARG A 360 6.96 -8.72 15.48
CA ARG A 360 6.03 -9.82 15.19
C ARG A 360 4.60 -9.31 15.01
N VAL A 361 4.14 -8.45 15.92
CA VAL A 361 2.80 -7.85 15.85
C VAL A 361 2.66 -6.93 14.63
N SER A 362 3.71 -6.16 14.29
CA SER A 362 3.73 -5.33 13.09
C SER A 362 3.64 -6.16 11.81
N SER A 363 4.32 -7.30 11.74
CA SER A 363 4.23 -8.23 10.60
C SER A 363 2.82 -8.80 10.45
N VAL A 364 2.18 -9.18 11.56
CA VAL A 364 0.78 -9.61 11.56
C VAL A 364 -0.14 -8.48 11.09
N GLY A 365 0.01 -7.26 11.59
CA GLY A 365 -0.76 -6.09 11.16
C GLY A 365 -0.60 -5.81 9.66
N SER A 366 0.64 -5.87 9.13
CA SER A 366 0.90 -5.71 7.70
C SER A 366 0.24 -6.81 6.85
N MET A 367 0.20 -8.03 7.35
CA MET A 367 -0.47 -9.14 6.69
C MET A 367 -1.99 -8.91 6.62
N PHE A 368 -2.63 -8.43 7.70
CA PHE A 368 -4.05 -8.06 7.71
C PHE A 368 -4.33 -6.96 6.68
N ILE A 369 -3.55 -5.88 6.67
CA ILE A 369 -3.73 -4.72 5.78
C ILE A 369 -3.55 -5.12 4.30
N ASN A 370 -2.44 -5.79 3.97
CA ASN A 370 -2.16 -6.16 2.58
C ASN A 370 -3.20 -7.15 2.05
N SER A 371 -3.59 -8.15 2.86
CA SER A 371 -4.59 -9.13 2.45
C SER A 371 -5.95 -8.49 2.23
N SER A 372 -6.37 -7.55 3.09
CA SER A 372 -7.68 -6.89 2.94
C SER A 372 -7.76 -6.02 1.70
N ASN A 373 -6.68 -5.31 1.33
CA ASN A 373 -6.65 -4.48 0.12
C ASN A 373 -6.86 -5.31 -1.15
N GLU A 374 -6.09 -6.39 -1.31
CA GLU A 374 -6.12 -7.20 -2.53
C GLU A 374 -7.37 -8.11 -2.58
N LEU A 375 -7.78 -8.70 -1.44
CA LEU A 375 -9.03 -9.45 -1.36
C LEU A 375 -10.25 -8.55 -1.55
N GLY A 376 -10.19 -7.28 -1.10
CA GLY A 376 -11.22 -6.28 -1.33
C GLY A 376 -11.36 -5.93 -2.81
N GLN A 377 -10.27 -5.90 -3.57
CA GLN A 377 -10.34 -5.73 -5.03
C GLN A 377 -11.07 -6.91 -5.68
N PHE A 378 -10.77 -8.15 -5.26
CA PHE A 378 -11.45 -9.32 -5.78
C PHE A 378 -12.94 -9.33 -5.38
N GLU A 379 -13.26 -9.06 -4.12
CA GLU A 379 -14.63 -8.97 -3.63
C GLU A 379 -15.43 -7.92 -4.42
N SER A 380 -14.90 -6.70 -4.57
CA SER A 380 -15.54 -5.62 -5.31
C SER A 380 -15.76 -5.96 -6.78
N GLY A 381 -14.78 -6.63 -7.44
CA GLY A 381 -14.93 -7.13 -8.81
C GLY A 381 -16.03 -8.19 -8.94
N MET A 382 -16.09 -9.14 -8.00
CA MET A 382 -17.14 -10.17 -7.95
C MET A 382 -18.51 -9.54 -7.71
N ALA A 383 -18.64 -8.65 -6.72
CA ALA A 383 -19.88 -7.95 -6.42
C ALA A 383 -20.37 -7.12 -7.61
N ALA A 384 -19.44 -6.42 -8.30
CA ALA A 384 -19.78 -5.62 -9.48
C ALA A 384 -20.31 -6.49 -10.63
N ARG A 385 -19.78 -7.70 -10.81
CA ARG A 385 -20.28 -8.64 -11.79
C ARG A 385 -21.67 -9.17 -11.46
N LEU A 386 -21.99 -9.37 -10.17
CA LEU A 386 -23.27 -9.95 -9.74
C LEU A 386 -24.40 -8.93 -9.66
N MET A 387 -24.14 -7.72 -9.18
CA MET A 387 -25.17 -6.72 -8.90
C MET A 387 -25.01 -5.39 -9.66
N GLY A 388 -23.96 -5.28 -10.47
CA GLY A 388 -23.59 -4.04 -11.18
C GLY A 388 -22.63 -3.18 -10.37
N VAL A 389 -21.96 -2.23 -11.07
CA VAL A 389 -20.83 -1.45 -10.49
C VAL A 389 -21.31 -0.52 -9.38
N VAL A 390 -22.30 0.33 -9.62
CA VAL A 390 -22.78 1.29 -8.62
C VAL A 390 -23.39 0.59 -7.40
N PRO A 391 -24.29 -0.41 -7.54
CA PRO A 391 -24.81 -1.14 -6.39
C PRO A 391 -23.73 -1.86 -5.59
N SER A 392 -22.66 -2.40 -6.23
CA SER A 392 -21.58 -3.08 -5.52
C SER A 392 -20.77 -2.13 -4.64
N VAL A 393 -20.47 -0.93 -5.12
CA VAL A 393 -19.74 0.08 -4.35
C VAL A 393 -20.60 0.63 -3.22
N VAL A 394 -21.91 0.86 -3.43
CA VAL A 394 -22.87 1.22 -2.35
C VAL A 394 -22.94 0.10 -1.31
N PHE A 395 -23.04 -1.15 -1.74
CA PHE A 395 -23.04 -2.30 -0.84
C PHE A 395 -21.77 -2.32 0.01
N GLY A 396 -20.59 -2.12 -0.59
CA GLY A 396 -19.31 -2.07 0.12
C GLY A 396 -19.27 -0.97 1.19
N GLY A 397 -19.76 0.24 0.87
CA GLY A 397 -19.88 1.33 1.83
C GLY A 397 -20.87 1.01 2.97
N CYS A 398 -22.02 0.41 2.67
CA CYS A 398 -22.99 -0.04 3.67
C CYS A 398 -22.40 -1.13 4.58
N MET A 399 -21.71 -2.10 4.02
CA MET A 399 -21.03 -3.15 4.79
C MET A 399 -19.96 -2.57 5.72
N THR A 400 -19.21 -1.57 5.27
CA THR A 400 -18.26 -0.83 6.12
C THR A 400 -18.99 -0.21 7.33
N LEU A 401 -20.14 0.44 7.13
CA LEU A 401 -20.94 1.00 8.23
C LEU A 401 -21.46 -0.09 9.18
N ILE A 402 -21.89 -1.23 8.65
CA ILE A 402 -22.32 -2.38 9.45
C ILE A 402 -21.15 -2.91 10.31
N VAL A 403 -19.97 -3.05 9.74
CA VAL A 403 -18.75 -3.46 10.45
C VAL A 403 -18.43 -2.48 11.58
N VAL A 404 -18.55 -1.17 11.34
CA VAL A 404 -18.36 -0.14 12.37
C VAL A 404 -19.37 -0.34 13.51
N ILE A 405 -20.65 -0.52 13.22
CA ILE A 405 -21.70 -0.71 14.23
C ILE A 405 -21.45 -1.98 15.05
N ILE A 406 -21.16 -3.10 14.39
CA ILE A 406 -20.88 -4.38 15.07
C ILE A 406 -19.66 -4.24 16.00
N THR A 407 -18.58 -3.64 15.48
CA THR A 407 -17.34 -3.47 16.26
C THR A 407 -17.52 -2.46 17.39
N TRP A 408 -18.30 -1.39 17.19
CA TRP A 408 -18.66 -0.42 18.23
C TRP A 408 -19.36 -1.08 19.43
N ILE A 409 -20.24 -2.05 19.16
CA ILE A 409 -20.98 -2.80 20.18
C ILE A 409 -20.08 -3.84 20.85
N LYS A 410 -19.31 -4.62 20.04
CA LYS A 410 -18.53 -5.76 20.53
C LYS A 410 -17.16 -5.38 21.13
N ALA A 411 -16.62 -4.20 20.82
CA ALA A 411 -15.31 -3.76 21.27
C ALA A 411 -15.33 -2.49 22.14
N PRO A 412 -15.97 -2.51 23.33
CA PRO A 412 -16.02 -1.35 24.20
C PRO A 412 -14.64 -0.90 24.72
N THR A 413 -13.66 -1.80 24.78
CA THR A 413 -12.29 -1.49 25.18
C THR A 413 -11.60 -0.59 24.14
N LEU A 414 -11.75 -0.87 22.84
CA LEU A 414 -11.25 -0.02 21.76
C LEU A 414 -11.98 1.32 21.73
N ARG A 415 -13.31 1.32 21.90
CA ARG A 415 -14.12 2.57 21.91
C ARG A 415 -13.70 3.54 23.02
N LYS A 416 -13.33 3.00 24.19
CA LYS A 416 -12.89 3.79 25.37
C LYS A 416 -11.37 4.06 25.36
N PHE A 417 -10.66 3.64 24.30
CA PHE A 417 -9.22 3.78 24.25
C PHE A 417 -8.82 5.26 24.16
N GLU A 418 -7.95 5.67 25.08
CA GLU A 418 -7.30 7.00 25.16
C GLU A 418 -5.82 6.82 25.58
N TYR A 419 -4.93 7.72 25.06
CA TYR A 419 -3.50 7.76 25.41
C TYR A 419 -3.02 9.20 25.56
#